data_2c803c336a0434374e614ed9172d6a9d
#
_entry.id   2c803c336a0434374e614ed9172d6a9d
#
_cell.length_a   1.000
_cell.length_b   1.000
_cell.length_c   1.000
_cell.angle_alpha   90.00
_cell.angle_beta   90.00
_cell.angle_gamma   90.00
#
_symmetry.space_group_name_H-M   'P 1'
#
loop_
_entity.id
_entity.type
_entity.pdbx_description
1 polymer ?
#
loop_
_entity_poly.entity_id
_entity_poly.type
_entity_poly.pdbx_seq_one_letter_code
_entity_poly.pdbx_strand_id
1 'polypeptide(L)'
;MVFKETDTVELKEKIIPDLPKEIVAFANTNGGTVYVGVDNDGNIIGIEDCDAAILRINNMVRDSIKPDITMFVRYNTLTVDKKQIISITVERGTNRPYYIAAKGLKPAGVYVRNGTASDPSSDTAIRMMIKETDGDSFEKMRSLEQDLTFNYAEKEFSAFNVKFGKEQMKTLGILNTDGIYTNIGLLISDQCKHMIK
;
A
#
# COMPACT_ATOMS: atom_id res chain seq x y z
N MET A 1 21.96 20.69 3.98
CA MET A 1 20.91 19.65 4.17
C MET A 1 21.58 18.49 4.89
N VAL A 2 21.03 17.98 5.99
CA VAL A 2 21.62 16.85 6.70
C VAL A 2 20.87 15.60 6.28
N PHE A 3 21.53 14.69 5.58
CA PHE A 3 20.98 13.39 5.23
C PHE A 3 21.15 12.42 6.39
N LYS A 4 20.07 11.75 6.78
CA LYS A 4 20.08 10.74 7.85
C LYS A 4 19.01 9.70 7.52
N GLU A 5 19.33 8.43 7.76
CA GLU A 5 18.37 7.35 7.64
C GLU A 5 17.25 7.46 8.69
N THR A 6 16.02 7.21 8.24
CA THR A 6 14.80 7.20 9.07
C THR A 6 13.89 6.08 8.60
N ASP A 7 12.69 6.01 9.14
CA ASP A 7 11.64 5.11 8.68
C ASP A 7 11.17 5.41 7.23
N THR A 8 11.40 6.64 6.74
CA THR A 8 11.02 7.12 5.40
C THR A 8 12.20 7.56 4.54
N VAL A 9 13.42 7.44 5.03
CA VAL A 9 14.65 7.82 4.28
C VAL A 9 15.66 6.70 4.36
N GLU A 10 16.20 6.36 3.19
CA GLU A 10 17.29 5.40 3.01
C GLU A 10 18.45 6.04 2.27
N LEU A 11 19.69 5.75 2.66
CA LEU A 11 20.90 6.27 2.03
C LEU A 11 21.67 5.14 1.35
N LYS A 12 22.18 5.40 0.16
CA LYS A 12 23.03 4.47 -0.60
C LYS A 12 24.14 5.24 -1.28
N GLU A 13 25.37 4.85 -1.00
CA GLU A 13 26.56 5.44 -1.66
C GLU A 13 26.53 5.23 -3.17
N LYS A 14 26.03 4.08 -3.63
CA LYS A 14 25.98 3.66 -5.04
C LYS A 14 24.78 2.76 -5.31
N ILE A 15 24.50 2.51 -6.59
CA ILE A 15 23.48 1.54 -6.99
C ILE A 15 23.95 0.13 -6.62
N ILE A 16 23.17 -0.56 -5.78
CA ILE A 16 23.40 -1.92 -5.34
C ILE A 16 22.31 -2.86 -5.88
N PRO A 17 22.60 -4.17 -6.05
CA PRO A 17 21.60 -5.15 -6.50
C PRO A 17 20.37 -5.26 -5.59
N ASP A 18 20.52 -4.97 -4.29
CA ASP A 18 19.43 -5.03 -3.31
C ASP A 18 18.58 -3.75 -3.24
N LEU A 19 18.84 -2.75 -4.08
CA LEU A 19 18.03 -1.52 -4.13
C LEU A 19 16.51 -1.78 -4.28
N PRO A 20 16.05 -2.75 -5.09
CA PRO A 20 14.63 -3.08 -5.18
C PRO A 20 14.00 -3.52 -3.86
N LYS A 21 14.77 -4.09 -2.93
CA LYS A 21 14.30 -4.47 -1.59
C LYS A 21 13.81 -3.24 -0.80
N GLU A 22 14.57 -2.14 -0.84
CA GLU A 22 14.22 -0.89 -0.15
C GLU A 22 12.94 -0.29 -0.76
N ILE A 23 12.84 -0.30 -2.08
CA ILE A 23 11.67 0.20 -2.81
C ILE A 23 10.41 -0.62 -2.46
N VAL A 24 10.52 -1.95 -2.43
CA VAL A 24 9.44 -2.85 -2.00
C VAL A 24 9.02 -2.53 -0.57
N ALA A 25 9.98 -2.34 0.35
CA ALA A 25 9.69 -2.05 1.75
C ALA A 25 8.93 -0.73 1.92
N PHE A 26 9.34 0.32 1.22
CA PHE A 26 8.64 1.61 1.23
C PHE A 26 7.23 1.49 0.63
N ALA A 27 7.07 0.84 -0.51
CA ALA A 27 5.77 0.68 -1.17
C ALA A 27 4.77 -0.12 -0.33
N ASN A 28 5.25 -1.09 0.44
CA ASN A 28 4.41 -1.89 1.34
C ASN A 28 4.08 -1.18 2.66
N THR A 29 4.76 -0.06 2.97
CA THR A 29 4.58 0.65 4.24
C THR A 29 3.96 2.04 4.00
N ASN A 30 4.66 3.10 4.32
CA ASN A 30 4.15 4.48 4.25
C ASN A 30 4.79 5.29 3.11
N GLY A 31 5.52 4.63 2.21
CA GLY A 31 6.36 5.30 1.23
C GLY A 31 7.67 5.80 1.85
N GLY A 32 8.48 6.47 1.05
CA GLY A 32 9.75 7.03 1.49
C GLY A 32 10.64 7.46 0.33
N THR A 33 11.87 7.83 0.64
CA THR A 33 12.84 8.28 -0.36
C THR A 33 14.18 7.56 -0.16
N VAL A 34 14.72 7.01 -1.23
CA VAL A 34 16.09 6.52 -1.29
C VAL A 34 16.97 7.56 -1.94
N TYR A 35 18.03 7.98 -1.28
CA TYR A 35 19.06 8.84 -1.86
C TYR A 35 20.26 7.99 -2.30
N VAL A 36 20.62 8.08 -3.59
CA VAL A 36 21.79 7.39 -4.14
C VAL A 36 22.87 8.41 -4.46
N GLY A 37 24.09 8.15 -4.00
CA GLY A 37 25.22 9.08 -4.01
C GLY A 37 25.46 9.72 -2.64
N VAL A 38 24.90 9.15 -1.56
CA VAL A 38 25.06 9.58 -0.18
C VAL A 38 25.49 8.38 0.66
N ASP A 39 26.51 8.51 1.49
CA ASP A 39 26.97 7.46 2.40
C ASP A 39 26.09 7.38 3.67
N ASN A 40 26.34 6.38 4.52
CA ASN A 40 25.57 6.17 5.74
C ASN A 40 25.77 7.26 6.80
N ASP A 41 26.84 8.04 6.71
CA ASP A 41 27.13 9.18 7.59
C ASP A 41 26.46 10.47 7.07
N GLY A 42 25.82 10.41 5.90
CA GLY A 42 25.14 11.54 5.25
C GLY A 42 26.07 12.40 4.40
N ASN A 43 27.30 11.97 4.12
CA ASN A 43 28.21 12.69 3.26
C ASN A 43 27.86 12.50 1.78
N ILE A 44 27.97 13.55 1.00
CA ILE A 44 27.68 13.53 -0.44
C ILE A 44 28.85 12.93 -1.19
N ILE A 45 28.67 11.72 -1.72
CA ILE A 45 29.64 11.06 -2.59
C ILE A 45 29.47 11.54 -4.04
N GLY A 46 28.21 11.61 -4.48
CA GLY A 46 27.82 12.01 -5.84
C GLY A 46 27.71 10.84 -6.81
N ILE A 47 27.07 11.10 -7.95
CA ILE A 47 26.92 10.18 -9.09
C ILE A 47 27.39 10.92 -10.34
N GLU A 48 28.29 10.33 -11.10
CA GLU A 48 28.89 10.97 -12.27
C GLU A 48 27.90 11.16 -13.43
N ASP A 49 27.09 10.13 -13.73
CA ASP A 49 26.08 10.15 -14.79
C ASP A 49 24.73 9.73 -14.20
N CYS A 50 23.96 10.74 -13.76
CA CYS A 50 22.65 10.53 -13.14
C CYS A 50 21.63 9.99 -14.15
N ASP A 51 21.69 10.35 -15.43
CA ASP A 51 20.71 9.89 -16.42
C ASP A 51 20.88 8.40 -16.72
N ALA A 52 22.11 7.95 -16.96
CA ALA A 52 22.41 6.55 -17.11
C ALA A 52 22.10 5.73 -15.84
N ALA A 53 22.38 6.30 -14.67
CA ALA A 53 22.08 5.69 -13.38
C ALA A 53 20.56 5.55 -13.15
N ILE A 54 19.75 6.57 -13.44
CA ILE A 54 18.28 6.53 -13.34
C ILE A 54 17.72 5.48 -14.30
N LEU A 55 18.19 5.44 -15.53
CA LEU A 55 17.76 4.42 -16.50
C LEU A 55 18.03 3.01 -15.99
N ARG A 56 19.22 2.77 -15.43
CA ARG A 56 19.59 1.48 -14.83
C ARG A 56 18.69 1.13 -13.64
N ILE A 57 18.42 2.08 -12.75
CA ILE A 57 17.54 1.86 -11.59
C ILE A 57 16.12 1.56 -12.04
N ASN A 58 15.58 2.33 -13.00
CA ASN A 58 14.24 2.14 -13.53
C ASN A 58 14.05 0.75 -14.14
N ASN A 59 15.02 0.30 -14.94
CA ASN A 59 15.00 -1.06 -15.50
C ASN A 59 15.04 -2.12 -14.38
N MET A 60 15.91 -1.95 -13.40
CA MET A 60 16.02 -2.85 -12.24
C MET A 60 14.69 -2.95 -11.48
N VAL A 61 14.03 -1.83 -11.22
CA VAL A 61 12.74 -1.78 -10.51
C VAL A 61 11.66 -2.49 -11.31
N ARG A 62 11.49 -2.15 -12.58
CA ARG A 62 10.49 -2.75 -13.47
C ARG A 62 10.65 -4.27 -13.60
N ASP A 63 11.88 -4.73 -13.73
CA ASP A 63 12.17 -6.13 -14.01
C ASP A 63 12.17 -6.99 -12.73
N SER A 64 12.44 -6.41 -11.56
CA SER A 64 12.60 -7.14 -10.30
C SER A 64 11.37 -7.11 -9.39
N ILE A 65 10.44 -6.16 -9.53
CA ILE A 65 9.33 -5.96 -8.59
C ILE A 65 8.00 -6.34 -9.24
N LYS A 66 7.18 -7.05 -8.47
CA LYS A 66 5.79 -7.41 -8.82
C LYS A 66 4.86 -7.10 -7.65
N PRO A 67 3.57 -6.74 -7.91
CA PRO A 67 3.06 -6.28 -9.20
C PRO A 67 3.79 -5.03 -9.70
N ASP A 68 3.41 -4.48 -10.87
CA ASP A 68 4.04 -3.29 -11.43
C ASP A 68 3.92 -2.11 -10.46
N ILE A 69 5.06 -1.47 -10.15
CA ILE A 69 5.18 -0.39 -9.18
C ILE A 69 5.53 0.96 -9.84
N THR A 70 5.72 0.99 -11.15
CA THR A 70 6.30 2.14 -11.85
C THR A 70 5.53 3.44 -11.65
N MET A 71 4.21 3.39 -11.47
CA MET A 71 3.38 4.57 -11.20
C MET A 71 3.63 5.20 -9.81
N PHE A 72 4.21 4.45 -8.88
CA PHE A 72 4.45 4.86 -7.50
C PHE A 72 5.91 5.25 -7.23
N VAL A 73 6.76 5.23 -8.26
CA VAL A 73 8.19 5.55 -8.12
C VAL A 73 8.55 6.73 -9.01
N ARG A 74 9.17 7.75 -8.41
CA ARG A 74 9.63 8.96 -9.10
C ARG A 74 11.14 9.13 -8.89
N TYR A 75 11.83 9.52 -9.95
CA TYR A 75 13.27 9.73 -9.96
C TYR A 75 13.58 11.19 -10.22
N ASN A 76 14.45 11.78 -9.39
CA ASN A 76 14.92 13.15 -9.60
C ASN A 76 16.42 13.24 -9.35
N THR A 77 17.10 14.10 -10.10
CA THR A 77 18.49 14.49 -9.84
C THR A 77 18.51 15.74 -8.97
N LEU A 78 19.28 15.71 -7.90
CA LEU A 78 19.51 16.83 -6.99
C LEU A 78 20.98 17.23 -7.03
N THR A 79 21.27 18.54 -7.00
CA THR A 79 22.63 19.04 -6.86
C THR A 79 22.83 19.53 -5.42
N VAL A 80 23.75 18.88 -4.71
CA VAL A 80 24.13 19.23 -3.34
C VAL A 80 25.66 19.32 -3.27
N ASP A 81 26.18 20.42 -2.73
CA ASP A 81 27.61 20.67 -2.61
C ASP A 81 28.38 20.49 -3.93
N LYS A 82 27.81 20.93 -5.05
CA LYS A 82 28.34 20.82 -6.42
C LYS A 82 28.45 19.37 -6.93
N LYS A 83 27.91 18.39 -6.23
CA LYS A 83 27.81 16.98 -6.66
C LYS A 83 26.34 16.65 -6.98
N GLN A 84 26.13 15.79 -7.94
CA GLN A 84 24.80 15.28 -8.27
C GLN A 84 24.51 14.00 -7.51
N ILE A 85 23.31 13.89 -6.97
CA ILE A 85 22.76 12.69 -6.34
C ILE A 85 21.38 12.39 -6.92
N ILE A 86 20.92 11.15 -6.76
CA ILE A 86 19.59 10.73 -7.22
C ILE A 86 18.67 10.58 -6.00
N SER A 87 17.48 11.16 -6.06
CA SER A 87 16.39 10.86 -5.14
C SER A 87 15.36 9.96 -5.83
N ILE A 88 15.03 8.84 -5.19
CA ILE A 88 14.03 7.89 -5.62
C ILE A 88 12.89 7.99 -4.61
N THR A 89 11.83 8.70 -4.96
CA THR A 89 10.64 8.82 -4.12
C THR A 89 9.69 7.68 -4.44
N VAL A 90 9.32 6.93 -3.41
CA VAL A 90 8.40 5.80 -3.49
C VAL A 90 7.14 6.15 -2.71
N GLU A 91 6.01 6.16 -3.37
CA GLU A 91 4.71 6.31 -2.71
C GLU A 91 4.23 4.96 -2.16
N ARG A 92 3.36 4.99 -1.14
CA ARG A 92 2.67 3.78 -0.69
C ARG A 92 1.84 3.21 -1.84
N GLY A 93 2.12 1.99 -2.23
CA GLY A 93 1.42 1.35 -3.33
C GLY A 93 0.00 0.92 -2.95
N THR A 94 -0.88 0.90 -3.93
CA THR A 94 -2.30 0.52 -3.77
C THR A 94 -2.56 -0.96 -4.00
N ASN A 95 -1.60 -1.67 -4.66
CA ASN A 95 -1.76 -3.08 -5.04
C ASN A 95 -0.80 -3.97 -4.23
N ARG A 96 -0.81 -3.79 -2.91
CA ARG A 96 0.06 -4.50 -1.97
C ARG A 96 -0.42 -5.93 -1.72
N PRO A 97 0.49 -6.88 -1.47
CA PRO A 97 1.92 -6.68 -1.24
C PRO A 97 2.75 -6.67 -2.54
N TYR A 98 3.69 -5.72 -2.63
CA TYR A 98 4.76 -5.76 -3.62
C TYR A 98 5.85 -6.72 -3.15
N TYR A 99 6.53 -7.38 -4.10
CA TYR A 99 7.55 -8.37 -3.78
C TYR A 99 8.64 -8.48 -4.87
N ILE A 100 9.78 -8.98 -4.49
CA ILE A 100 10.87 -9.31 -5.42
C ILE A 100 10.48 -10.55 -6.23
N ALA A 101 10.30 -10.39 -7.54
CA ALA A 101 9.81 -11.43 -8.45
C ALA A 101 10.58 -12.75 -8.34
N ALA A 102 11.92 -12.69 -8.31
CA ALA A 102 12.78 -13.85 -8.19
C ALA A 102 12.60 -14.62 -6.86
N LYS A 103 12.13 -13.95 -5.81
CA LYS A 103 11.89 -14.56 -4.48
C LYS A 103 10.44 -14.99 -4.28
N GLY A 104 9.50 -14.47 -5.08
CA GLY A 104 8.08 -14.78 -5.05
C GLY A 104 7.31 -14.12 -3.89
N LEU A 105 5.98 -14.28 -3.90
CA LEU A 105 5.06 -13.75 -2.90
C LEU A 105 5.09 -14.61 -1.62
N LYS A 106 6.10 -14.39 -0.82
CA LYS A 106 6.34 -15.06 0.46
C LYS A 106 7.27 -14.19 1.32
N PRO A 107 7.46 -14.49 2.63
CA PRO A 107 8.30 -13.68 3.53
C PRO A 107 9.67 -13.31 2.96
N ALA A 108 10.33 -14.24 2.26
CA ALA A 108 11.66 -13.99 1.67
C ALA A 108 11.64 -12.96 0.52
N GLY A 109 10.48 -12.67 -0.07
CA GLY A 109 10.33 -11.75 -1.21
C GLY A 109 9.58 -10.46 -0.87
N VAL A 110 8.80 -10.43 0.20
CA VAL A 110 8.02 -9.26 0.66
C VAL A 110 8.76 -8.58 1.79
N TYR A 111 8.99 -7.28 1.67
CA TYR A 111 9.68 -6.47 2.68
C TYR A 111 8.81 -5.32 3.16
N VAL A 112 9.01 -4.91 4.40
CA VAL A 112 8.35 -3.77 5.06
C VAL A 112 9.39 -2.94 5.81
N ARG A 113 9.13 -1.63 5.97
CA ARG A 113 9.99 -0.77 6.80
C ARG A 113 9.66 -0.97 8.28
N ASN A 114 10.71 -1.14 9.07
CA ASN A 114 10.66 -1.22 10.52
C ASN A 114 11.76 -0.32 11.08
N GLY A 115 11.43 0.93 11.42
CA GLY A 115 12.42 1.96 11.66
C GLY A 115 13.31 2.18 10.42
N THR A 116 14.62 2.11 10.58
CA THR A 116 15.59 2.25 9.49
C THR A 116 15.89 0.95 8.74
N ALA A 117 15.30 -0.19 9.15
CA ALA A 117 15.52 -1.48 8.50
C ALA A 117 14.41 -1.84 7.51
N SER A 118 14.77 -2.54 6.44
CA SER A 118 13.85 -3.21 5.53
C SER A 118 13.83 -4.71 5.84
N ASP A 119 12.83 -5.14 6.60
CA ASP A 119 12.72 -6.50 7.12
C ASP A 119 11.78 -7.37 6.27
N PRO A 120 12.03 -8.69 6.18
CA PRO A 120 11.07 -9.61 5.59
C PRO A 120 9.73 -9.56 6.33
N SER A 121 8.63 -9.52 5.57
CA SER A 121 7.28 -9.51 6.13
C SER A 121 6.90 -10.90 6.64
N SER A 122 6.01 -10.97 7.64
CA SER A 122 5.43 -12.25 8.07
C SER A 122 4.31 -12.70 7.13
N ASP A 123 4.01 -14.01 7.11
CA ASP A 123 2.86 -14.55 6.37
C ASP A 123 1.54 -13.89 6.79
N THR A 124 1.40 -13.57 8.06
CA THR A 124 0.22 -12.87 8.59
C THR A 124 0.10 -11.46 8.01
N ALA A 125 1.21 -10.69 7.99
CA ALA A 125 1.20 -9.34 7.42
C ALA A 125 0.96 -9.37 5.90
N ILE A 126 1.51 -10.35 5.18
CA ILE A 126 1.23 -10.57 3.75
C ILE A 126 -0.26 -10.78 3.52
N ARG A 127 -0.90 -11.68 4.30
CA ARG A 127 -2.34 -11.93 4.20
C ARG A 127 -3.18 -10.69 4.51
N MET A 128 -2.76 -9.87 5.48
CA MET A 128 -3.43 -8.60 5.79
C MET A 128 -3.34 -7.62 4.62
N MET A 129 -2.16 -7.46 4.03
CA MET A 129 -1.99 -6.60 2.84
C MET A 129 -2.85 -7.04 1.66
N ILE A 130 -2.96 -8.35 1.40
CA ILE A 130 -3.82 -8.91 0.36
C ILE A 130 -5.30 -8.54 0.64
N LYS A 131 -5.77 -8.79 1.87
CA LYS A 131 -7.15 -8.44 2.25
C LYS A 131 -7.47 -6.95 2.09
N GLU A 132 -6.54 -6.08 2.49
CA GLU A 132 -6.69 -4.63 2.33
C GLU A 132 -6.77 -4.24 0.85
N THR A 133 -5.97 -4.88 -0.01
CA THR A 133 -5.92 -4.59 -1.44
C THR A 133 -7.13 -5.13 -2.20
N ASP A 134 -7.54 -6.36 -1.91
CA ASP A 134 -8.70 -6.99 -2.54
C ASP A 134 -10.03 -6.37 -2.08
N GLY A 135 -9.96 -5.51 -1.07
CA GLY A 135 -11.14 -4.85 -0.51
C GLY A 135 -12.04 -5.83 0.28
N ASP A 136 -11.46 -6.94 0.73
CA ASP A 136 -12.08 -7.87 1.68
C ASP A 136 -12.14 -7.20 3.07
N SER A 137 -12.97 -6.19 3.18
CA SER A 137 -13.29 -5.58 4.46
C SER A 137 -14.34 -6.44 5.17
N PHE A 138 -14.28 -6.48 6.52
CA PHE A 138 -15.29 -7.14 7.33
C PHE A 138 -16.71 -6.78 6.91
N GLU A 139 -16.91 -5.53 6.53
CA GLU A 139 -18.20 -4.96 6.13
C GLU A 139 -18.77 -5.65 4.88
N LYS A 140 -17.92 -5.99 3.91
CA LYS A 140 -18.32 -6.62 2.64
C LYS A 140 -18.44 -8.14 2.72
N MET A 141 -17.92 -8.75 3.78
CA MET A 141 -18.05 -10.19 3.97
C MET A 141 -19.51 -10.59 4.14
N ARG A 142 -19.85 -11.81 3.69
CA ARG A 142 -21.16 -12.41 3.91
C ARG A 142 -21.48 -12.43 5.40
N SER A 143 -22.64 -11.89 5.79
CA SER A 143 -23.13 -12.00 7.16
C SER A 143 -23.47 -13.46 7.50
N LEU A 144 -23.22 -13.86 8.73
CA LEU A 144 -23.67 -15.16 9.24
C LEU A 144 -25.21 -15.17 9.41
N GLU A 145 -25.81 -14.01 9.71
CA GLU A 145 -27.26 -13.84 9.78
C GLU A 145 -27.79 -13.37 8.42
N GLN A 146 -28.79 -14.05 7.90
CA GLN A 146 -29.41 -13.76 6.60
C GLN A 146 -30.89 -13.44 6.71
N ASP A 147 -31.50 -13.59 7.88
CA ASP A 147 -32.89 -13.22 8.13
C ASP A 147 -32.93 -11.81 8.74
N LEU A 148 -32.70 -10.81 7.88
CA LEU A 148 -32.56 -9.41 8.27
C LEU A 148 -33.78 -8.57 7.85
N THR A 149 -34.22 -7.69 8.74
CA THR A 149 -35.24 -6.67 8.51
C THR A 149 -34.67 -5.28 8.67
N PHE A 150 -35.26 -4.28 8.02
CA PHE A 150 -34.69 -2.93 7.91
C PHE A 150 -35.77 -1.84 8.16
N ASN A 151 -36.74 -2.10 9.04
CA ASN A 151 -37.86 -1.18 9.31
C ASN A 151 -37.38 0.21 9.75
N TYR A 152 -36.34 0.26 10.60
CA TYR A 152 -35.77 1.52 11.06
C TYR A 152 -35.07 2.25 9.91
N ALA A 153 -34.22 1.57 9.17
CA ALA A 153 -33.51 2.16 8.03
C ALA A 153 -34.50 2.66 6.96
N GLU A 154 -35.53 1.88 6.62
CA GLU A 154 -36.57 2.28 5.66
C GLU A 154 -37.28 3.58 6.09
N LYS A 155 -37.58 3.71 7.37
CA LYS A 155 -38.20 4.92 7.93
C LYS A 155 -37.27 6.14 7.80
N GLU A 156 -35.99 5.99 8.16
CA GLU A 156 -35.01 7.07 8.05
C GLU A 156 -34.78 7.50 6.61
N PHE A 157 -34.57 6.55 5.69
CA PHE A 157 -34.40 6.86 4.27
C PHE A 157 -35.63 7.56 3.68
N SER A 158 -36.84 7.13 4.07
CA SER A 158 -38.08 7.75 3.65
C SER A 158 -38.23 9.20 4.15
N ALA A 159 -37.77 9.50 5.34
CA ALA A 159 -37.77 10.87 5.90
C ALA A 159 -36.93 11.84 5.05
N PHE A 160 -35.91 11.34 4.36
CA PHE A 160 -35.08 12.11 3.44
C PHE A 160 -35.52 11.98 1.96
N ASN A 161 -36.68 11.42 1.67
CA ASN A 161 -37.18 11.15 0.33
C ASN A 161 -36.25 10.25 -0.51
N VAL A 162 -35.52 9.36 0.12
CA VAL A 162 -34.65 8.39 -0.53
C VAL A 162 -35.32 7.02 -0.53
N LYS A 163 -35.39 6.36 -1.69
CA LYS A 163 -35.90 4.99 -1.79
C LYS A 163 -34.90 4.02 -1.13
N PHE A 164 -35.42 3.06 -0.37
CA PHE A 164 -34.65 1.99 0.22
C PHE A 164 -35.15 0.64 -0.33
N GLY A 165 -34.61 0.27 -1.50
CA GLY A 165 -34.97 -0.99 -2.18
C GLY A 165 -33.74 -1.82 -2.49
N LYS A 166 -33.91 -2.98 -3.13
CA LYS A 166 -32.82 -3.93 -3.42
C LYS A 166 -31.65 -3.30 -4.19
N GLU A 167 -31.91 -2.40 -5.12
CA GLU A 167 -30.86 -1.73 -5.89
C GLU A 167 -30.03 -0.78 -5.01
N GLN A 168 -30.69 -0.03 -4.13
CA GLN A 168 -30.02 0.82 -3.15
C GLN A 168 -29.25 -0.02 -2.14
N MET A 169 -29.80 -1.13 -1.68
CA MET A 169 -29.11 -2.07 -0.79
C MET A 169 -27.83 -2.63 -1.43
N LYS A 170 -27.84 -2.94 -2.74
CA LYS A 170 -26.63 -3.35 -3.48
C LYS A 170 -25.63 -2.22 -3.59
N THR A 171 -26.09 -1.00 -3.95
CA THR A 171 -25.22 0.18 -4.06
C THR A 171 -24.54 0.52 -2.74
N LEU A 172 -25.26 0.37 -1.62
CA LEU A 172 -24.74 0.59 -0.26
C LEU A 172 -23.92 -0.57 0.28
N GLY A 173 -23.81 -1.69 -0.45
CA GLY A 173 -23.09 -2.87 -0.02
C GLY A 173 -23.81 -3.69 1.06
N ILE A 174 -25.08 -3.41 1.35
CA ILE A 174 -25.95 -4.18 2.26
C ILE A 174 -26.21 -5.58 1.69
N LEU A 175 -26.43 -5.64 0.37
CA LEU A 175 -26.48 -6.87 -0.41
C LEU A 175 -25.25 -6.94 -1.33
N ASN A 176 -24.68 -8.12 -1.48
CA ASN A 176 -23.69 -8.39 -2.52
C ASN A 176 -24.38 -8.58 -3.90
N THR A 177 -23.58 -8.84 -4.94
CA THR A 177 -24.08 -9.10 -6.30
C THR A 177 -25.05 -10.29 -6.38
N ASP A 178 -24.86 -11.31 -5.53
CA ASP A 178 -25.64 -12.52 -5.48
C ASP A 178 -26.93 -12.38 -4.64
N GLY A 179 -27.15 -11.18 -4.06
CA GLY A 179 -28.30 -10.89 -3.23
C GLY A 179 -28.21 -11.46 -1.80
N ILE A 180 -27.00 -11.71 -1.34
CA ILE A 180 -26.69 -12.20 0.01
C ILE A 180 -26.34 -11.00 0.90
N TYR A 181 -26.89 -10.94 2.10
CA TYR A 181 -26.58 -9.89 3.07
C TYR A 181 -25.13 -9.95 3.53
N THR A 182 -24.52 -8.77 3.57
CA THR A 182 -23.16 -8.55 4.08
C THR A 182 -23.18 -8.15 5.56
N ASN A 183 -22.01 -8.03 6.19
CA ASN A 183 -21.94 -7.53 7.56
C ASN A 183 -22.38 -6.06 7.69
N ILE A 184 -22.26 -5.20 6.63
CA ILE A 184 -22.92 -3.89 6.60
C ILE A 184 -24.44 -4.07 6.74
N GLY A 185 -25.03 -5.05 6.02
CA GLY A 185 -26.43 -5.37 6.15
C GLY A 185 -26.83 -5.66 7.59
N LEU A 186 -26.06 -6.50 8.27
CA LEU A 186 -26.29 -6.82 9.69
C LEU A 186 -26.18 -5.58 10.60
N LEU A 187 -25.16 -4.74 10.38
CA LEU A 187 -24.95 -3.53 11.19
C LEU A 187 -26.08 -2.49 11.06
N ILE A 188 -26.74 -2.44 9.89
CA ILE A 188 -27.84 -1.49 9.62
C ILE A 188 -29.21 -2.11 9.91
N SER A 189 -29.29 -3.43 10.08
CA SER A 189 -30.55 -4.16 10.29
C SER A 189 -31.13 -3.94 11.70
N ASP A 190 -32.42 -4.25 11.83
CA ASP A 190 -33.12 -4.27 13.12
C ASP A 190 -32.59 -5.37 14.07
N GLN A 191 -31.83 -6.34 13.54
CA GLN A 191 -31.18 -7.45 14.28
C GLN A 191 -29.81 -7.08 14.85
N CYS A 192 -29.27 -5.89 14.56
CA CYS A 192 -28.00 -5.43 15.12
C CYS A 192 -28.06 -5.34 16.65
N LYS A 193 -27.32 -6.21 17.34
CA LYS A 193 -27.27 -6.27 18.80
C LYS A 193 -26.34 -5.20 19.43
N HIS A 194 -25.54 -4.54 18.61
CA HIS A 194 -24.62 -3.50 19.05
C HIS A 194 -25.22 -2.13 18.79
N MET A 195 -25.97 -1.62 19.75
CA MET A 195 -26.32 -0.20 19.73
C MET A 195 -25.06 0.61 19.98
N ILE A 196 -24.61 1.35 18.96
CA ILE A 196 -23.64 2.44 19.14
C ILE A 196 -24.40 3.52 19.92
N LYS A 197 -24.05 3.69 21.19
CA LYS A 197 -24.56 4.79 22.00
C LYS A 197 -23.80 6.07 21.68
#